data_dc451361fced0e11361c8d74034c3f9c
#
_entry.id   dc451361fced0e11361c8d74034c3f9c
#
_cell.length_a   1.000
_cell.length_b   1.000
_cell.length_c   1.000
_cell.angle_alpha   90.00
_cell.angle_beta   90.00
_cell.angle_gamma   90.00
#
_symmetry.space_group_name_H-M   'P 1'
#
loop_
_entity.id
_entity.type
_entity.pdbx_description
1 polymer ?
#
loop_
_entity_poly.entity_id
_entity_poly.type
_entity_poly.pdbx_seq_one_letter_code
_entity_poly.pdbx_strand_id
1 'polypeptide(L)'
;GKDNSVTKATTEAETEAATEEQDTETQDTADDTEDSSVAIDEEDTEEDTEDSEEAEADPSIVGVYTKNGYENSYFGFKINLEGSYGIQTRGSLLTATDISEVVEDSNSDETVQRALDNLDNSFTVGNDYAFCANDGTHYILLKIKSPKGGGNYGYDVWADENTVAKATVAQMDTVITSTASRIGAEASNIETDYSKCTVFGEEHYICTATADMSGTEYSLTNVIVRSDDGKYTMIIAIETLGDRNYQDILDNMFSPL
;
A
#
# COMPACT_ATOMS: atom_id res chain seq x y z
N GLY A 1 -8.80 -62.64 10.40
CA GLY A 1 -9.16 -62.80 9.04
C GLY A 1 -10.35 -61.95 8.64
N LYS A 2 -10.13 -60.91 7.85
CA LYS A 2 -11.01 -60.45 6.76
C LYS A 2 -10.32 -59.26 6.10
N ASP A 3 -9.77 -59.54 4.92
CA ASP A 3 -9.35 -58.57 3.92
C ASP A 3 -10.53 -57.69 3.54
N ASN A 4 -10.31 -56.41 3.39
CA ASN A 4 -11.12 -55.56 2.51
C ASN A 4 -10.17 -54.57 1.79
N SER A 5 -9.80 -55.01 0.60
CA SER A 5 -9.25 -54.15 -0.43
C SER A 5 -10.36 -53.23 -0.96
N VAL A 6 -10.15 -51.92 -0.97
CA VAL A 6 -10.98 -50.97 -1.69
C VAL A 6 -10.16 -50.27 -2.75
N THR A 7 -10.66 -50.42 -3.92
CA THR A 7 -10.20 -50.07 -5.24
C THR A 7 -10.01 -48.55 -5.43
N LYS A 8 -8.89 -48.22 -6.06
CA LYS A 8 -8.53 -46.90 -6.61
C LYS A 8 -9.45 -46.59 -7.81
N ALA A 9 -10.12 -45.48 -7.81
CA ALA A 9 -10.75 -44.92 -9.01
C ALA A 9 -10.00 -43.64 -9.41
N THR A 10 -9.31 -43.77 -10.50
CA THR A 10 -8.68 -42.67 -11.24
C THR A 10 -9.73 -42.06 -12.14
N THR A 11 -9.98 -40.78 -12.07
CA THR A 11 -10.76 -40.03 -13.06
C THR A 11 -9.85 -38.98 -13.66
N GLU A 12 -9.39 -39.25 -14.87
CA GLU A 12 -8.79 -38.28 -15.78
C GLU A 12 -9.91 -37.45 -16.38
N ALA A 13 -9.79 -36.13 -16.29
CA ALA A 13 -10.63 -35.20 -17.05
C ALA A 13 -9.72 -34.45 -18.01
N GLU A 14 -9.83 -34.83 -19.28
CA GLU A 14 -9.28 -34.09 -20.42
C GLU A 14 -10.03 -32.76 -20.57
N THR A 15 -9.29 -31.67 -20.68
CA THR A 15 -9.83 -30.35 -21.07
C THR A 15 -9.29 -30.03 -22.45
N GLU A 16 -10.16 -30.14 -23.44
CA GLU A 16 -9.90 -29.66 -24.80
C GLU A 16 -9.88 -28.13 -24.83
N ALA A 17 -8.82 -27.59 -25.40
CA ALA A 17 -8.69 -26.17 -25.73
C ALA A 17 -9.30 -25.93 -27.12
N ALA A 18 -10.34 -25.12 -27.18
CA ALA A 18 -10.84 -24.57 -28.43
C ALA A 18 -10.17 -23.24 -28.74
N THR A 19 -9.39 -23.23 -29.82
CA THR A 19 -8.81 -22.03 -30.44
C THR A 19 -9.82 -21.51 -31.48
N GLU A 20 -10.38 -20.33 -31.28
CA GLU A 20 -11.08 -19.60 -32.34
C GLU A 20 -10.15 -18.54 -32.92
N GLU A 21 -9.76 -18.77 -34.16
CA GLU A 21 -9.14 -17.79 -35.04
C GLU A 21 -10.23 -16.85 -35.58
N GLN A 22 -10.07 -15.55 -35.38
CA GLN A 22 -10.91 -14.54 -36.03
C GLN A 22 -10.09 -13.78 -37.06
N ASP A 23 -10.38 -14.12 -38.31
CA ASP A 23 -9.95 -13.45 -39.53
C ASP A 23 -10.55 -12.02 -39.56
N THR A 24 -9.75 -11.00 -39.76
CA THR A 24 -10.23 -9.66 -40.10
C THR A 24 -9.66 -9.24 -41.46
N GLU A 25 -10.56 -9.22 -42.41
CA GLU A 25 -10.34 -8.74 -43.76
C GLU A 25 -9.95 -7.26 -43.81
N THR A 26 -8.89 -7.02 -44.52
CA THR A 26 -8.43 -5.73 -45.00
C THR A 26 -9.39 -5.22 -46.10
N GLN A 27 -9.97 -4.04 -45.92
CA GLN A 27 -10.61 -3.31 -47.02
C GLN A 27 -9.82 -2.04 -47.36
N ASP A 28 -9.19 -2.13 -48.50
CA ASP A 28 -8.50 -1.10 -49.26
C ASP A 28 -9.53 -0.18 -49.94
N THR A 29 -9.47 1.13 -49.72
CA THR A 29 -10.10 2.09 -50.62
C THR A 29 -9.18 3.32 -50.73
N ALA A 30 -8.51 3.36 -51.86
CA ALA A 30 -7.93 4.57 -52.43
C ALA A 30 -9.07 5.43 -53.04
N ASP A 31 -9.05 6.72 -52.86
CA ASP A 31 -9.10 7.68 -53.97
C ASP A 31 -9.18 9.13 -53.48
N ASP A 32 -8.35 9.90 -54.09
CA ASP A 32 -8.47 11.16 -54.81
C ASP A 32 -8.26 12.49 -54.04
N THR A 33 -7.12 13.05 -54.39
CA THR A 33 -6.74 14.45 -54.67
C THR A 33 -7.76 15.55 -54.36
N GLU A 34 -7.33 16.61 -53.61
CA GLU A 34 -7.26 17.96 -54.19
C GLU A 34 -6.26 18.83 -53.43
N ASP A 35 -5.38 19.40 -54.24
CA ASP A 35 -4.40 20.45 -53.99
C ASP A 35 -5.08 21.74 -53.52
N SER A 36 -4.70 22.28 -52.38
CA SER A 36 -4.94 23.66 -52.02
C SER A 36 -3.78 24.20 -51.21
N SER A 37 -2.84 24.78 -51.94
CA SER A 37 -1.74 25.56 -51.37
C SER A 37 -2.28 26.85 -50.74
N VAL A 38 -2.26 26.91 -49.41
CA VAL A 38 -2.36 28.15 -48.64
C VAL A 38 -1.03 28.40 -47.97
N ALA A 39 -0.32 29.40 -48.40
CA ALA A 39 0.83 29.95 -47.72
C ALA A 39 0.35 30.51 -46.39
N ILE A 40 0.86 29.97 -45.31
CA ILE A 40 0.71 30.53 -43.95
C ILE A 40 2.07 31.09 -43.57
N ASP A 41 2.05 32.38 -43.24
CA ASP A 41 3.15 33.15 -42.69
C ASP A 41 3.81 32.41 -41.52
N GLU A 42 5.13 32.31 -41.57
CA GLU A 42 5.97 31.93 -40.43
C GLU A 42 5.89 33.07 -39.40
N GLU A 43 4.94 33.00 -38.45
CA GLU A 43 5.07 33.67 -37.19
C GLU A 43 5.93 32.78 -36.30
N ASP A 44 7.11 33.28 -36.05
CA ASP A 44 8.12 32.80 -35.12
C ASP A 44 7.50 32.77 -33.70
N THR A 45 6.86 31.65 -33.37
CA THR A 45 6.44 31.39 -31.97
C THR A 45 7.66 30.83 -31.29
N GLU A 46 8.38 31.68 -30.59
CA GLU A 46 9.32 31.24 -29.56
C GLU A 46 8.54 30.33 -28.59
N GLU A 47 8.67 29.02 -28.76
CA GLU A 47 8.31 28.06 -27.74
C GLU A 47 9.21 28.32 -26.53
N ASP A 48 8.67 29.09 -25.60
CA ASP A 48 9.15 29.17 -24.23
C ASP A 48 9.00 27.76 -23.64
N THR A 49 9.98 26.90 -23.88
CA THR A 49 10.15 25.67 -23.15
C THR A 49 10.47 26.08 -21.71
N GLU A 50 9.42 26.30 -20.91
CA GLU A 50 9.55 26.24 -19.46
C GLU A 50 10.10 24.85 -19.15
N ASP A 51 11.41 24.81 -18.99
CA ASP A 51 12.13 23.71 -18.37
C ASP A 51 11.60 23.65 -16.93
N SER A 52 10.49 22.92 -16.75
CA SER A 52 10.00 22.61 -15.43
C SER A 52 11.03 21.64 -14.84
N GLU A 53 12.04 22.19 -14.17
CA GLU A 53 12.84 21.44 -13.19
C GLU A 53 11.79 20.74 -12.30
N GLU A 54 11.61 19.44 -12.47
CA GLU A 54 10.84 18.62 -11.52
C GLU A 54 11.53 18.85 -10.18
N ALA A 55 10.88 19.59 -9.30
CA ALA A 55 11.40 19.85 -7.97
C ALA A 55 11.61 18.49 -7.30
N GLU A 56 12.85 18.21 -6.91
CA GLU A 56 13.20 16.99 -6.19
C GLU A 56 12.23 16.82 -5.02
N ALA A 57 11.66 15.62 -4.87
CA ALA A 57 10.70 15.34 -3.81
C ALA A 57 11.38 15.51 -2.43
N ASP A 58 10.67 16.16 -1.51
CA ASP A 58 11.17 16.44 -0.16
C ASP A 58 11.42 15.13 0.62
N PRO A 59 12.66 14.83 1.04
CA PRO A 59 12.97 13.61 1.79
C PRO A 59 12.18 13.46 3.10
N SER A 60 11.70 14.56 3.68
CA SER A 60 10.90 14.53 4.91
C SER A 60 9.58 13.76 4.76
N ILE A 61 9.07 13.62 3.53
CA ILE A 61 7.84 12.88 3.24
C ILE A 61 7.92 11.45 3.74
N VAL A 62 9.04 10.77 3.50
CA VAL A 62 9.23 9.37 3.90
C VAL A 62 9.73 9.19 5.33
N GLY A 63 10.00 10.29 6.04
CA GLY A 63 10.42 10.30 7.44
C GLY A 63 11.78 9.64 7.72
N VAL A 64 12.15 9.56 8.98
CA VAL A 64 13.46 9.12 9.45
C VAL A 64 13.33 7.99 10.46
N TYR A 65 14.11 6.94 10.27
CA TYR A 65 14.26 5.86 11.25
C TYR A 65 15.11 6.33 12.43
N THR A 66 14.68 5.99 13.65
CA THR A 66 15.44 6.23 14.88
C THR A 66 15.74 4.89 15.56
N LYS A 67 16.64 4.89 16.55
CA LYS A 67 16.97 3.67 17.30
C LYS A 67 15.77 3.09 18.05
N ASN A 68 14.77 3.92 18.35
CA ASN A 68 13.60 3.53 19.13
C ASN A 68 12.31 3.52 18.30
N GLY A 69 12.39 3.77 16.98
CA GLY A 69 11.21 3.81 16.15
C GLY A 69 11.37 4.69 14.90
N TYR A 70 10.53 5.71 14.78
CA TYR A 70 10.39 6.48 13.55
C TYR A 70 9.88 7.89 13.84
N GLU A 71 10.32 8.86 13.06
CA GLU A 71 9.85 10.25 13.09
C GLU A 71 9.48 10.71 11.68
N ASN A 72 8.36 11.39 11.56
CA ASN A 72 7.93 11.97 10.29
C ASN A 72 7.48 13.42 10.50
N SER A 73 8.33 14.35 10.13
CA SER A 73 8.06 15.79 10.27
C SER A 73 7.05 16.30 9.26
N TYR A 74 6.91 15.64 8.11
CA TYR A 74 5.95 16.01 7.08
C TYR A 74 4.50 15.72 7.51
N PHE A 75 4.28 14.64 8.25
CA PHE A 75 2.98 14.27 8.83
C PHE A 75 2.87 14.60 10.32
N GLY A 76 3.89 15.21 10.93
CA GLY A 76 3.85 15.78 12.27
C GLY A 76 3.80 14.80 13.45
N PHE A 77 4.31 13.57 13.31
CA PHE A 77 4.27 12.57 14.37
C PHE A 77 5.54 11.72 14.49
N LYS A 78 5.64 11.02 15.60
CA LYS A 78 6.69 10.02 15.85
C LYS A 78 6.14 8.75 16.47
N ILE A 79 6.89 7.66 16.29
CA ILE A 79 6.66 6.36 16.91
C ILE A 79 7.82 6.05 17.84
N ASN A 80 7.51 5.77 19.11
CA ASN A 80 8.46 5.24 20.09
C ASN A 80 8.00 3.81 20.44
N LEU A 81 8.75 2.83 19.93
CA LEU A 81 8.44 1.42 20.15
C LEU A 81 8.66 1.03 21.60
N GLU A 82 7.74 0.27 22.14
CA GLU A 82 7.83 -0.33 23.46
C GLU A 82 8.09 -1.84 23.38
N GLY A 83 8.81 -2.37 24.35
CA GLY A 83 9.02 -3.82 24.47
C GLY A 83 10.01 -4.37 23.45
N SER A 84 9.66 -5.51 22.83
CA SER A 84 10.55 -6.32 21.98
C SER A 84 10.27 -6.16 20.49
N TYR A 85 9.79 -5.02 20.04
CA TYR A 85 9.61 -4.78 18.62
C TYR A 85 10.94 -4.80 17.88
N GLY A 86 10.99 -5.57 16.80
CA GLY A 86 12.03 -5.49 15.79
C GLY A 86 11.65 -4.48 14.72
N ILE A 87 12.60 -3.65 14.30
CA ILE A 87 12.42 -2.73 13.17
C ILE A 87 12.96 -3.42 11.91
N GLN A 88 12.20 -3.31 10.82
CA GLN A 88 12.62 -3.82 9.51
C GLN A 88 13.21 -2.69 8.67
N THR A 89 14.17 -3.02 7.83
CA THR A 89 14.75 -2.07 6.88
C THR A 89 13.67 -1.51 5.96
N ARG A 90 13.73 -0.21 5.67
CA ARG A 90 12.81 0.48 4.77
C ARG A 90 12.70 -0.24 3.42
N GLY A 91 11.47 -0.48 2.97
CA GLY A 91 11.21 -1.17 1.71
C GLY A 91 11.61 -2.65 1.69
N SER A 92 11.91 -3.25 2.84
CA SER A 92 12.26 -4.65 2.98
C SER A 92 11.53 -5.30 4.15
N LEU A 93 11.12 -6.54 3.99
CA LEU A 93 10.57 -7.34 5.09
C LEU A 93 11.65 -8.10 5.87
N LEU A 94 12.92 -7.89 5.54
CA LEU A 94 14.03 -8.53 6.23
C LEU A 94 14.30 -7.82 7.56
N THR A 95 14.17 -8.53 8.65
CA THR A 95 14.56 -8.05 9.97
C THR A 95 16.07 -8.21 10.10
N ALA A 96 16.79 -7.10 10.22
CA ALA A 96 18.20 -7.16 10.58
C ALA A 96 18.35 -7.37 12.10
N THR A 97 19.41 -8.04 12.49
CA THR A 97 19.70 -8.29 13.91
C THR A 97 20.31 -7.08 14.61
N ASP A 98 20.89 -6.15 13.86
CA ASP A 98 21.50 -4.92 14.38
C ASP A 98 20.63 -3.70 14.01
N ILE A 99 20.06 -3.08 15.02
CA ILE A 99 19.21 -1.90 14.88
C ILE A 99 19.97 -0.70 14.29
N SER A 100 21.28 -0.59 14.54
CA SER A 100 22.07 0.52 14.02
C SER A 100 22.26 0.38 12.51
N GLU A 101 22.46 -0.83 12.01
CA GLU A 101 22.54 -1.11 10.58
C GLU A 101 21.20 -0.84 9.89
N VAL A 102 20.07 -1.23 10.52
CA VAL A 102 18.72 -0.95 9.99
C VAL A 102 18.49 0.56 9.86
N VAL A 103 18.87 1.32 10.89
CA VAL A 103 18.69 2.78 10.90
C VAL A 103 19.57 3.44 9.84
N GLU A 104 20.84 3.04 9.74
CA GLU A 104 21.78 3.58 8.76
C GLU A 104 21.31 3.28 7.32
N ASP A 105 20.98 2.03 7.02
CA ASP A 105 20.51 1.63 5.70
C ASP A 105 19.18 2.31 5.33
N SER A 106 18.22 2.36 6.26
CA SER A 106 16.89 2.94 6.02
C SER A 106 16.94 4.45 5.80
N ASN A 107 17.93 5.14 6.37
CA ASN A 107 18.13 6.58 6.23
C ASN A 107 19.17 6.94 5.18
N SER A 108 19.77 5.96 4.47
CA SER A 108 20.72 6.25 3.41
C SER A 108 20.03 6.99 2.25
N ASP A 109 20.76 7.88 1.59
CA ASP A 109 20.24 8.67 0.46
C ASP A 109 19.66 7.76 -0.63
N GLU A 110 20.31 6.62 -0.93
CA GLU A 110 19.84 5.64 -1.91
C GLU A 110 18.48 5.05 -1.53
N THR A 111 18.32 4.64 -0.27
CA THR A 111 17.09 4.02 0.21
C THR A 111 15.94 5.05 0.31
N VAL A 112 16.25 6.27 0.75
CA VAL A 112 15.30 7.38 0.80
C VAL A 112 14.84 7.74 -0.62
N GLN A 113 15.77 7.92 -1.56
CA GLN A 113 15.43 8.26 -2.95
C GLN A 113 14.57 7.17 -3.59
N ARG A 114 14.90 5.90 -3.41
CA ARG A 114 14.08 4.78 -3.89
C ARG A 114 12.65 4.83 -3.32
N ALA A 115 12.50 5.18 -2.04
CA ALA A 115 11.18 5.30 -1.43
C ALA A 115 10.39 6.49 -2.02
N LEU A 116 11.04 7.61 -2.31
CA LEU A 116 10.44 8.77 -2.97
C LEU A 116 10.02 8.43 -4.40
N ASP A 117 10.87 7.78 -5.17
CA ASP A 117 10.57 7.35 -6.55
C ASP A 117 9.35 6.41 -6.61
N ASN A 118 9.12 5.65 -5.54
CA ASN A 118 7.99 4.73 -5.45
C ASN A 118 6.67 5.39 -5.02
N LEU A 119 6.68 6.62 -4.51
CA LEU A 119 5.45 7.31 -4.10
C LEU A 119 4.47 7.51 -5.27
N ASP A 120 4.99 7.84 -6.44
CA ASP A 120 4.21 8.10 -7.64
C ASP A 120 3.97 6.83 -8.50
N ASN A 121 4.60 5.73 -8.15
CA ASN A 121 4.39 4.47 -8.84
C ASN A 121 3.14 3.76 -8.30
N SER A 122 2.26 3.35 -9.22
CA SER A 122 1.11 2.53 -8.87
C SER A 122 1.57 1.23 -8.24
N PHE A 123 0.88 0.83 -7.18
CA PHE A 123 0.92 -0.47 -6.52
C PHE A 123 1.72 -1.58 -7.21
N THR A 124 2.97 -1.45 -7.39
CA THR A 124 3.81 -2.61 -7.60
C THR A 124 4.09 -3.24 -6.26
N VAL A 125 3.19 -4.15 -5.93
CA VAL A 125 3.45 -5.32 -5.11
C VAL A 125 4.37 -5.13 -3.90
N GLY A 126 3.76 -4.77 -2.79
CA GLY A 126 4.03 -5.57 -1.58
C GLY A 126 5.04 -5.03 -0.58
N ASN A 127 6.06 -4.26 -0.90
CA ASN A 127 7.17 -3.99 0.03
C ASN A 127 7.52 -2.51 0.25
N ASP A 128 6.71 -1.58 -0.23
CA ASP A 128 7.01 -0.15 -0.10
C ASP A 128 6.44 0.42 1.20
N TYR A 129 7.04 0.06 2.32
CA TYR A 129 6.73 0.65 3.61
C TYR A 129 7.67 1.82 3.88
N ALA A 130 7.10 2.95 4.33
CA ALA A 130 7.89 4.02 4.89
C ALA A 130 8.54 3.58 6.22
N PHE A 131 7.81 2.77 6.99
CA PHE A 131 8.28 2.15 8.23
C PHE A 131 7.58 0.82 8.47
N CYS A 132 8.29 -0.13 9.07
CA CYS A 132 7.73 -1.40 9.52
C CYS A 132 8.40 -1.85 10.83
N ALA A 133 7.59 -2.23 11.80
CA ALA A 133 8.03 -2.86 13.03
C ALA A 133 7.09 -3.99 13.45
N ASN A 134 7.63 -5.03 14.08
CA ASN A 134 6.82 -6.13 14.60
C ASN A 134 7.46 -6.78 15.81
N ASP A 135 6.66 -7.45 16.62
CA ASP A 135 7.09 -8.30 17.75
C ASP A 135 6.74 -9.79 17.56
N GLY A 136 6.32 -10.15 16.34
CA GLY A 136 5.88 -11.49 15.97
C GLY A 136 4.37 -11.70 16.08
N THR A 137 3.66 -10.87 16.83
CA THR A 137 2.18 -10.92 16.98
C THR A 137 1.51 -9.60 16.63
N HIS A 138 2.26 -8.52 16.65
CA HIS A 138 1.79 -7.17 16.31
C HIS A 138 2.69 -6.58 15.24
N TYR A 139 2.06 -5.96 14.24
CA TYR A 139 2.74 -5.32 13.12
C TYR A 139 2.29 -3.88 13.01
N ILE A 140 3.24 -2.97 12.83
CA ILE A 140 3.02 -1.55 12.56
C ILE A 140 3.64 -1.27 11.20
N LEU A 141 2.81 -0.88 10.24
CA LEU A 141 3.20 -0.66 8.85
C LEU A 141 2.75 0.72 8.41
N LEU A 142 3.67 1.54 7.94
CA LEU A 142 3.35 2.86 7.39
C LEU A 142 3.53 2.85 5.88
N LYS A 143 2.48 3.20 5.16
CA LYS A 143 2.49 3.35 3.70
C LYS A 143 2.12 4.78 3.34
N ILE A 144 2.90 5.39 2.47
CA ILE A 144 2.63 6.73 1.95
C ILE A 144 2.26 6.61 0.47
N LYS A 145 1.23 7.33 0.08
CA LYS A 145 0.73 7.33 -1.29
C LYS A 145 0.52 8.76 -1.78
N SER A 146 0.94 9.01 -3.00
CA SER A 146 0.53 10.20 -3.73
C SER A 146 -0.76 9.91 -4.52
N PRO A 147 -1.55 10.94 -4.86
CA PRO A 147 -2.68 10.78 -5.78
C PRO A 147 -2.27 10.23 -7.15
N LYS A 148 -1.07 10.51 -7.62
CA LYS A 148 -0.54 9.99 -8.88
C LYS A 148 -0.30 8.48 -8.82
N GLY A 149 0.11 7.95 -7.67
CA GLY A 149 0.33 6.53 -7.41
C GLY A 149 -0.92 5.77 -6.97
N GLY A 150 -2.12 6.29 -7.19
CA GLY A 150 -3.40 5.75 -6.68
C GLY A 150 -3.80 4.37 -7.18
N GLY A 151 -3.06 3.80 -8.13
CA GLY A 151 -3.27 2.43 -8.62
C GLY A 151 -4.67 2.20 -9.18
N ASN A 152 -5.28 1.08 -8.81
CA ASN A 152 -6.61 0.68 -9.28
C ASN A 152 -7.75 1.57 -8.79
N TYR A 153 -7.53 2.43 -7.80
CA TYR A 153 -8.56 3.32 -7.26
C TYR A 153 -8.74 4.60 -8.05
N GLY A 154 -7.80 4.93 -8.94
CA GLY A 154 -7.78 6.18 -9.65
C GLY A 154 -7.33 7.37 -8.78
N TYR A 155 -7.08 8.48 -9.44
CA TYR A 155 -6.53 9.69 -8.84
C TYR A 155 -7.44 10.32 -7.77
N ASP A 156 -8.75 10.31 -8.02
CA ASP A 156 -9.73 11.01 -7.16
C ASP A 156 -9.92 10.37 -5.79
N VAL A 157 -9.65 9.06 -5.67
CA VAL A 157 -9.81 8.34 -4.40
C VAL A 157 -8.87 8.88 -3.32
N TRP A 158 -7.64 9.23 -3.70
CA TRP A 158 -6.63 9.73 -2.76
C TRP A 158 -6.79 11.22 -2.43
N ALA A 159 -7.74 11.89 -3.06
CA ALA A 159 -8.00 13.31 -2.84
C ALA A 159 -8.86 13.61 -1.58
N ASP A 160 -9.51 12.60 -1.01
CA ASP A 160 -10.44 12.73 0.12
C ASP A 160 -10.33 11.55 1.06
N GLU A 161 -10.07 11.80 2.34
CA GLU A 161 -9.89 10.76 3.38
C GLU A 161 -11.12 9.85 3.53
N ASN A 162 -12.32 10.39 3.44
CA ASN A 162 -13.53 9.59 3.54
C ASN A 162 -13.67 8.61 2.37
N THR A 163 -13.27 9.03 1.17
CA THR A 163 -13.27 8.17 -0.02
C THR A 163 -12.21 7.07 0.12
N VAL A 164 -11.02 7.42 0.62
CA VAL A 164 -9.97 6.44 0.93
C VAL A 164 -10.46 5.45 2.00
N ALA A 165 -11.11 5.93 3.07
CA ALA A 165 -11.63 5.07 4.13
C ALA A 165 -12.67 4.06 3.61
N LYS A 166 -13.62 4.52 2.78
CA LYS A 166 -14.61 3.64 2.16
C LYS A 166 -13.99 2.59 1.24
N ALA A 167 -13.01 2.99 0.45
CA ALA A 167 -12.29 2.07 -0.43
C ALA A 167 -11.44 1.06 0.36
N THR A 168 -10.81 1.51 1.45
CA THR A 168 -10.02 0.67 2.34
C THR A 168 -10.89 -0.38 3.01
N VAL A 169 -11.98 0.02 3.66
CA VAL A 169 -12.86 -0.93 4.39
C VAL A 169 -13.48 -1.95 3.45
N ALA A 170 -13.81 -1.57 2.23
CA ALA A 170 -14.37 -2.49 1.23
C ALA A 170 -13.41 -3.62 0.81
N GLN A 171 -12.11 -3.48 1.09
CA GLN A 171 -11.09 -4.49 0.75
C GLN A 171 -10.58 -5.28 1.96
N MET A 172 -10.89 -4.85 3.17
CA MET A 172 -10.32 -5.46 4.39
C MET A 172 -10.69 -6.93 4.53
N ASP A 173 -11.89 -7.34 4.14
CA ASP A 173 -12.29 -8.74 4.11
C ASP A 173 -11.36 -9.59 3.22
N THR A 174 -11.09 -9.13 2.01
CA THR A 174 -10.17 -9.79 1.08
C THR A 174 -8.74 -9.85 1.65
N VAL A 175 -8.27 -8.77 2.27
CA VAL A 175 -6.95 -8.72 2.91
C VAL A 175 -6.85 -9.73 4.04
N ILE A 176 -7.84 -9.81 4.92
CA ILE A 176 -7.90 -10.77 6.04
C ILE A 176 -7.91 -12.20 5.51
N THR A 177 -8.75 -12.50 4.53
CA THR A 177 -8.84 -13.84 3.93
C THR A 177 -7.51 -14.26 3.28
N SER A 178 -6.86 -13.33 2.57
CA SER A 178 -5.54 -13.58 1.97
C SER A 178 -4.46 -13.79 3.03
N THR A 179 -4.49 -13.00 4.12
CA THR A 179 -3.55 -13.13 5.22
C THR A 179 -3.71 -14.48 5.92
N ALA A 180 -4.94 -14.89 6.22
CA ALA A 180 -5.23 -16.20 6.80
C ALA A 180 -4.69 -17.33 5.91
N SER A 181 -4.98 -17.31 4.61
CA SER A 181 -4.48 -18.31 3.66
C SER A 181 -2.95 -18.39 3.63
N ARG A 182 -2.26 -17.25 3.69
CA ARG A 182 -0.79 -17.18 3.67
C ARG A 182 -0.16 -17.83 4.91
N ILE A 183 -0.80 -17.75 6.06
CA ILE A 183 -0.30 -18.35 7.32
C ILE A 183 -0.88 -19.74 7.57
N GLY A 184 -1.67 -20.28 6.64
CA GLY A 184 -2.29 -21.61 6.78
C GLY A 184 -3.44 -21.66 7.77
N ALA A 185 -4.10 -20.53 8.03
CA ALA A 185 -5.27 -20.41 8.89
C ALA A 185 -6.55 -20.23 8.07
N GLU A 186 -7.69 -20.42 8.72
CA GLU A 186 -9.01 -20.06 8.17
C GLU A 186 -9.52 -18.83 8.91
N ALA A 187 -9.96 -17.82 8.15
CA ALA A 187 -10.62 -16.65 8.69
C ALA A 187 -12.13 -16.88 8.74
N SER A 188 -12.74 -16.54 9.87
CA SER A 188 -14.20 -16.56 10.06
C SER A 188 -14.63 -15.35 10.88
N ASN A 189 -15.96 -15.07 10.89
CA ASN A 189 -16.54 -13.96 11.64
C ASN A 189 -15.87 -12.61 11.30
N ILE A 190 -15.60 -12.37 10.00
CA ILE A 190 -14.99 -11.13 9.56
C ILE A 190 -16.01 -9.99 9.71
N GLU A 191 -15.66 -8.98 10.49
CA GLU A 191 -16.44 -7.76 10.65
C GLU A 191 -15.58 -6.57 10.27
N THR A 192 -16.11 -5.66 9.47
CA THR A 192 -15.42 -4.46 9.00
C THR A 192 -16.23 -3.22 9.29
N ASP A 193 -15.56 -2.14 9.73
CA ASP A 193 -16.19 -0.85 9.99
C ASP A 193 -15.22 0.30 9.69
N TYR A 194 -15.75 1.52 9.54
CA TYR A 194 -14.94 2.72 9.55
C TYR A 194 -15.65 3.84 10.30
N SER A 195 -14.87 4.64 10.98
CA SER A 195 -15.34 5.75 11.80
C SER A 195 -14.29 6.86 11.82
N LYS A 196 -14.50 7.87 12.62
CA LYS A 196 -13.51 8.90 12.91
C LYS A 196 -13.00 8.73 14.32
N CYS A 197 -11.71 8.98 14.51
CA CYS A 197 -11.07 9.01 15.82
C CYS A 197 -10.04 10.15 15.89
N THR A 198 -9.71 10.56 17.11
CA THR A 198 -8.61 11.52 17.32
C THR A 198 -7.31 10.78 17.44
N VAL A 199 -6.38 11.06 16.52
CA VAL A 199 -5.00 10.53 16.52
C VAL A 199 -4.07 11.73 16.33
N PHE A 200 -2.99 11.82 17.06
CA PHE A 200 -2.03 12.95 17.03
C PHE A 200 -2.64 14.31 17.37
N GLY A 201 -3.79 14.35 18.05
CA GLY A 201 -4.52 15.58 18.37
C GLY A 201 -5.48 16.07 17.28
N GLU A 202 -5.59 15.35 16.16
CA GLU A 202 -6.45 15.66 15.03
C GLU A 202 -7.45 14.53 14.76
N GLU A 203 -8.55 14.87 14.07
CA GLU A 203 -9.57 13.89 13.69
C GLU A 203 -9.22 13.24 12.35
N HIS A 204 -9.06 11.91 12.35
CA HIS A 204 -8.76 11.11 11.17
C HIS A 204 -9.79 9.99 10.99
N TYR A 205 -9.88 9.46 9.78
CA TYR A 205 -10.63 8.24 9.53
C TYR A 205 -9.84 7.01 9.96
N ILE A 206 -10.55 6.08 10.60
CA ILE A 206 -10.03 4.78 11.01
C ILE A 206 -10.91 3.68 10.43
N CYS A 207 -10.28 2.73 9.77
CA CYS A 207 -10.91 1.53 9.22
C CYS A 207 -10.47 0.34 10.07
N THR A 208 -11.41 -0.44 10.56
CA THR A 208 -11.13 -1.60 11.41
C THR A 208 -11.73 -2.85 10.79
N ALA A 209 -11.03 -3.95 10.93
CA ALA A 209 -11.53 -5.27 10.63
C ALA A 209 -11.09 -6.24 11.73
N THR A 210 -12.00 -7.10 12.15
CA THR A 210 -11.73 -8.18 13.09
C THR A 210 -12.10 -9.51 12.47
N ALA A 211 -11.43 -10.56 12.90
CA ALA A 211 -11.72 -11.93 12.46
C ALA A 211 -11.27 -12.94 13.52
N ASP A 212 -11.80 -14.14 13.43
CA ASP A 212 -11.25 -15.33 14.08
C ASP A 212 -10.34 -16.05 13.08
N MET A 213 -9.06 -16.17 13.40
CA MET A 213 -8.09 -16.92 12.61
C MET A 213 -7.76 -18.24 13.32
N SER A 214 -8.51 -19.29 12.95
CA SER A 214 -8.35 -20.63 13.54
C SER A 214 -8.39 -20.64 15.07
N GLY A 215 -9.29 -19.88 15.70
CA GLY A 215 -9.49 -19.78 17.14
C GLY A 215 -8.66 -18.70 17.82
N THR A 216 -7.95 -17.88 17.07
CA THR A 216 -7.21 -16.72 17.58
C THR A 216 -7.82 -15.43 17.04
N GLU A 217 -8.11 -14.49 17.92
CA GLU A 217 -8.60 -13.18 17.52
C GLU A 217 -7.53 -12.43 16.69
N TYR A 218 -7.96 -11.84 15.60
CA TYR A 218 -7.13 -11.02 14.74
C TYR A 218 -7.81 -9.69 14.50
N SER A 219 -7.05 -8.61 14.50
CA SER A 219 -7.52 -7.31 14.06
C SER A 219 -6.56 -6.64 13.07
N LEU A 220 -7.14 -5.94 12.12
CA LEU A 220 -6.44 -5.05 11.19
C LEU A 220 -7.07 -3.67 11.31
N THR A 221 -6.26 -2.68 11.59
CA THR A 221 -6.68 -1.29 11.72
C THR A 221 -5.85 -0.42 10.79
N ASN A 222 -6.51 0.41 10.00
CA ASN A 222 -5.86 1.40 9.14
C ASN A 222 -6.30 2.80 9.55
N VAL A 223 -5.36 3.62 10.04
CA VAL A 223 -5.58 5.05 10.25
C VAL A 223 -5.14 5.78 8.98
N ILE A 224 -6.01 6.65 8.46
CA ILE A 224 -5.79 7.39 7.23
C ILE A 224 -5.44 8.83 7.60
N VAL A 225 -4.23 9.24 7.31
CA VAL A 225 -3.69 10.57 7.62
C VAL A 225 -3.33 11.27 6.33
N ARG A 226 -3.97 12.40 6.06
CA ARG A 226 -3.63 13.22 4.90
C ARG A 226 -2.64 14.29 5.31
N SER A 227 -1.69 14.61 4.44
CA SER A 227 -0.77 15.72 4.66
C SER A 227 -1.51 17.07 4.59
N ASP A 228 -1.02 18.08 5.32
CA ASP A 228 -1.62 19.41 5.39
C ASP A 228 -1.74 20.08 4.01
N ASP A 229 -0.77 19.86 3.14
CA ASP A 229 -0.78 20.37 1.76
C ASP A 229 -1.65 19.55 0.81
N GLY A 230 -2.22 18.45 1.30
CA GLY A 230 -3.10 17.57 0.56
C GLY A 230 -2.46 16.77 -0.58
N LYS A 231 -1.12 16.70 -0.64
CA LYS A 231 -0.40 15.99 -1.71
C LYS A 231 -0.24 14.52 -1.46
N TYR A 232 -0.14 14.10 -0.20
CA TYR A 232 0.13 12.72 0.17
C TYR A 232 -0.87 12.21 1.20
N THR A 233 -1.05 10.90 1.20
CA THR A 233 -1.85 10.20 2.21
C THR A 233 -1.00 9.10 2.83
N MET A 234 -0.89 9.10 4.15
CA MET A 234 -0.29 8.01 4.90
C MET A 234 -1.38 7.06 5.40
N ILE A 235 -1.13 5.76 5.27
CA ILE A 235 -1.93 4.72 5.91
C ILE A 235 -1.07 4.09 7.00
N ILE A 236 -1.51 4.21 8.24
CA ILE A 236 -0.92 3.54 9.40
C ILE A 236 -1.70 2.25 9.60
N ALA A 237 -1.14 1.12 9.17
CA ALA A 237 -1.73 -0.18 9.35
C ALA A 237 -1.19 -0.81 10.64
N ILE A 238 -2.09 -1.24 11.52
CA ILE A 238 -1.78 -1.95 12.76
C ILE A 238 -2.49 -3.30 12.70
N GLU A 239 -1.70 -4.38 12.71
CA GLU A 239 -2.22 -5.74 12.79
C GLU A 239 -1.93 -6.29 14.19
N THR A 240 -2.95 -6.89 14.81
CA THR A 240 -2.80 -7.52 16.14
C THR A 240 -3.33 -8.94 16.12
N LEU A 241 -2.61 -9.82 16.81
CA LEU A 241 -3.00 -11.20 16.99
C LEU A 241 -2.99 -11.50 18.51
N GLY A 242 -4.16 -11.77 19.10
CA GLY A 242 -4.34 -11.98 20.53
C GLY A 242 -4.93 -10.77 21.25
N ASP A 243 -4.50 -10.55 22.49
CA ASP A 243 -5.18 -9.66 23.46
C ASP A 243 -4.92 -8.17 23.30
N ARG A 244 -3.88 -7.76 22.55
CA ARG A 244 -3.52 -6.34 22.40
C ARG A 244 -4.29 -5.73 21.24
N ASN A 245 -5.03 -4.69 21.54
CA ASN A 245 -5.79 -3.94 20.54
C ASN A 245 -4.99 -2.78 19.95
N TYR A 246 -5.43 -2.27 18.80
CA TYR A 246 -4.77 -1.16 18.10
C TYR A 246 -4.73 0.14 18.92
N GLN A 247 -5.73 0.38 19.79
CA GLN A 247 -5.82 1.60 20.57
C GLN A 247 -4.65 1.71 21.56
N ASP A 248 -4.30 0.60 22.23
CA ASP A 248 -3.14 0.57 23.14
C ASP A 248 -1.84 0.91 22.41
N ILE A 249 -1.70 0.44 21.15
CA ILE A 249 -0.54 0.76 20.32
C ILE A 249 -0.52 2.25 19.95
N LEU A 250 -1.65 2.79 19.51
CA LEU A 250 -1.76 4.21 19.17
C LEU A 250 -1.48 5.11 20.37
N ASP A 251 -2.08 4.81 21.54
CA ASP A 251 -1.99 5.66 22.72
C ASP A 251 -0.60 5.64 23.37
N ASN A 252 0.10 4.49 23.30
CA ASN A 252 1.38 4.32 24.00
C ASN A 252 2.60 4.57 23.09
N MET A 253 2.51 4.32 21.80
CA MET A 253 3.69 4.37 20.92
C MET A 253 3.69 5.59 20.00
N PHE A 254 2.53 6.14 19.65
CA PHE A 254 2.43 7.27 18.74
C PHE A 254 2.24 8.59 19.50
N SER A 255 2.91 9.64 19.04
CA SER A 255 2.75 10.98 19.61
C SER A 255 3.02 12.05 18.56
N PRO A 256 2.45 13.27 18.70
CA PRO A 256 2.83 14.42 17.89
C PRO A 256 4.33 14.73 18.03
N LEU A 257 4.91 15.33 16.98
CA LEU A 257 6.28 15.89 17.02
C LEU A 257 6.30 17.24 17.72
#